data_84675f6004a8f9a0f8e9554afbd58cb4
#
_entry.id   84675f6004a8f9a0f8e9554afbd58cb4
#
_cell.length_a   1.000
_cell.length_b   1.000
_cell.length_c   1.000
_cell.angle_alpha   90.00
_cell.angle_beta   90.00
_cell.angle_gamma   90.00
#
_symmetry.space_group_name_H-M   'P 1'
#
loop_
_entity.id
_entity.type
_entity.pdbx_description
1 polymer ?
#
loop_
_entity_poly.entity_id
_entity_poly.type
_entity_poly.pdbx_seq_one_letter_code
_entity_poly.pdbx_strand_id
1 'polypeptide(L)'
;MEKTKAFFKKYWGTILIYAALILFYWAMTSSGKLNAYLFPKIGAIGRAFYDNRDNMLVNLVSSIGMMIPSIIISIVVALSIGTLLGLHAKIRDALHPVIYAFSVIPSILLSPFALLLAPTFRAASIFLIVYGSFWSTLFATITGIMTIDKRYLDNASTLELKGFK
;
A
#
# COMPACT_ATOMS: atom_id res chain seq x y z
N MET A 1 -21.52 -28.08 -12.84
CA MET A 1 -22.43 -28.03 -11.66
C MET A 1 -21.77 -28.53 -10.38
N GLU A 2 -20.95 -29.58 -10.35
CA GLU A 2 -20.29 -30.05 -9.12
C GLU A 2 -19.29 -29.08 -8.52
N LYS A 3 -18.45 -28.42 -9.33
CA LYS A 3 -17.47 -27.41 -8.86
C LYS A 3 -18.14 -26.24 -8.15
N THR A 4 -19.30 -25.81 -8.63
CA THR A 4 -20.07 -24.71 -8.02
C THR A 4 -20.65 -25.12 -6.66
N LYS A 5 -21.18 -26.34 -6.54
CA LYS A 5 -21.69 -26.88 -5.26
C LYS A 5 -20.55 -27.03 -4.23
N ALA A 6 -19.39 -27.52 -4.65
CA ALA A 6 -18.22 -27.65 -3.79
C ALA A 6 -17.70 -26.27 -3.31
N PHE A 7 -17.72 -25.24 -4.17
CA PHE A 7 -17.39 -23.88 -3.81
C PHE A 7 -18.32 -23.32 -2.74
N PHE A 8 -19.64 -23.42 -2.95
CA PHE A 8 -20.62 -22.97 -1.97
C PHE A 8 -20.51 -23.74 -0.65
N LYS A 9 -20.31 -25.05 -0.69
CA LYS A 9 -20.12 -25.87 0.53
C LYS A 9 -18.87 -25.46 1.32
N LYS A 10 -17.80 -25.05 0.63
CA LYS A 10 -16.55 -24.61 1.26
C LYS A 10 -16.65 -23.20 1.87
N TYR A 11 -17.35 -22.27 1.18
CA TYR A 11 -17.33 -20.85 1.53
C TYR A 11 -18.66 -20.35 2.08
N TRP A 12 -19.62 -21.23 2.39
CA TRP A 12 -20.94 -20.82 2.87
C TRP A 12 -20.88 -19.92 4.12
N GLY A 13 -19.99 -20.22 5.08
CA GLY A 13 -19.80 -19.43 6.28
C GLY A 13 -19.29 -18.02 5.97
N THR A 14 -18.34 -17.90 5.07
CA THR A 14 -17.82 -16.61 4.59
C THR A 14 -18.91 -15.80 3.90
N ILE A 15 -19.68 -16.45 3.02
CA ILE A 15 -20.81 -15.81 2.31
C ILE A 15 -21.86 -15.33 3.32
N LEU A 16 -22.16 -16.12 4.33
CA LEU A 16 -23.13 -15.75 5.37
C LEU A 16 -22.67 -14.54 6.19
N ILE A 17 -21.39 -14.47 6.53
CA ILE A 17 -20.80 -13.32 7.24
C ILE A 17 -20.93 -12.05 6.38
N TYR A 18 -20.53 -12.10 5.10
CA TYR A 18 -20.67 -10.94 4.22
C TYR A 18 -22.13 -10.53 4.02
N ALA A 19 -23.05 -11.49 3.85
CA ALA A 19 -24.47 -11.21 3.75
C ALA A 19 -25.01 -10.54 5.02
N ALA A 20 -24.62 -11.03 6.20
CA ALA A 20 -24.99 -10.44 7.49
C ALA A 20 -24.46 -9.00 7.64
N LEU A 21 -23.21 -8.74 7.25
CA LEU A 21 -22.63 -7.39 7.27
C LEU A 21 -23.38 -6.43 6.34
N ILE A 22 -23.69 -6.87 5.12
CA ILE A 22 -24.46 -6.06 4.16
C ILE A 22 -25.88 -5.77 4.68
N LEU A 23 -26.56 -6.77 5.22
CA LEU A 23 -27.88 -6.61 5.81
C LEU A 23 -27.85 -5.69 7.04
N PHE A 24 -26.84 -5.83 7.88
CA PHE A 24 -26.63 -4.94 9.03
C PHE A 24 -26.44 -3.49 8.58
N TYR A 25 -25.57 -3.25 7.60
CA TYR A 25 -25.35 -1.92 7.04
C TYR A 25 -26.64 -1.35 6.42
N TRP A 26 -27.37 -2.17 5.65
CA TRP A 26 -28.65 -1.77 5.05
C TRP A 26 -29.67 -1.40 6.12
N ALA A 27 -29.83 -2.20 7.17
CA ALA A 27 -30.76 -1.94 8.26
C ALA A 27 -30.40 -0.64 9.01
N MET A 28 -29.11 -0.45 9.30
CA MET A 28 -28.62 0.75 9.98
C MET A 28 -28.85 2.03 9.16
N THR A 29 -28.52 1.99 7.86
CA THR A 29 -28.70 3.16 6.98
C THR A 29 -30.15 3.43 6.60
N SER A 30 -31.00 2.39 6.62
CA SER A 30 -32.43 2.53 6.37
C SER A 30 -33.21 3.07 7.59
N SER A 31 -32.65 2.94 8.79
CA SER A 31 -33.30 3.41 10.04
C SER A 31 -33.47 4.94 10.11
N GLY A 32 -32.75 5.71 9.28
CA GLY A 32 -32.79 7.17 9.27
C GLY A 32 -32.04 7.83 10.44
N LYS A 33 -31.47 7.04 11.37
CA LYS A 33 -30.74 7.55 12.54
C LYS A 33 -29.31 7.96 12.24
N LEU A 34 -28.73 7.48 11.14
CA LEU A 34 -27.37 7.78 10.76
C LEU A 34 -27.31 8.98 9.81
N ASN A 35 -26.24 9.76 9.94
CA ASN A 35 -25.98 10.85 9.01
C ASN A 35 -25.72 10.28 7.60
N ALA A 36 -26.61 10.61 6.66
CA ALA A 36 -26.56 10.10 5.28
C ALA A 36 -25.30 10.54 4.52
N TYR A 37 -24.62 11.59 4.97
CA TYR A 37 -23.36 12.04 4.38
C TYR A 37 -22.19 11.08 4.73
N LEU A 38 -22.17 10.57 5.96
CA LEU A 38 -21.14 9.64 6.41
C LEU A 38 -21.50 8.19 6.09
N PHE A 39 -22.80 7.86 6.14
CA PHE A 39 -23.33 6.51 5.94
C PHE A 39 -24.44 6.53 4.89
N PRO A 40 -24.10 6.62 3.59
CA PRO A 40 -25.10 6.69 2.54
C PRO A 40 -25.87 5.37 2.40
N LYS A 41 -27.14 5.44 2.01
CA LYS A 41 -27.95 4.27 1.69
C LYS A 41 -27.36 3.51 0.49
N ILE A 42 -27.46 2.19 0.47
CA ILE A 42 -26.93 1.34 -0.62
C ILE A 42 -27.45 1.81 -2.00
N GLY A 43 -28.74 2.18 -2.10
CA GLY A 43 -29.31 2.71 -3.34
C GLY A 43 -28.68 4.05 -3.77
N ALA A 44 -28.28 4.92 -2.82
CA ALA A 44 -27.59 6.16 -3.15
C ALA A 44 -26.17 5.90 -3.67
N ILE A 45 -25.48 4.90 -3.10
CA ILE A 45 -24.15 4.46 -3.59
C ILE A 45 -24.25 3.98 -5.04
N GLY A 46 -25.24 3.13 -5.34
CA GLY A 46 -25.48 2.62 -6.69
C GLY A 46 -25.79 3.71 -7.70
N ARG A 47 -26.61 4.69 -7.33
CA ARG A 47 -26.91 5.86 -8.18
C ARG A 47 -25.67 6.71 -8.40
N ALA A 48 -24.92 7.05 -7.35
CA ALA A 48 -23.70 7.84 -7.46
C ALA A 48 -22.65 7.16 -8.38
N PHE A 49 -22.54 5.83 -8.31
CA PHE A 49 -21.69 5.06 -9.22
C PHE A 49 -22.13 5.21 -10.69
N TYR A 50 -23.44 5.08 -10.95
CA TYR A 50 -24.00 5.20 -12.30
C TYR A 50 -23.84 6.63 -12.85
N ASP A 51 -24.16 7.63 -12.03
CA ASP A 51 -24.14 9.04 -12.44
C ASP A 51 -22.73 9.56 -12.70
N ASN A 52 -21.74 9.01 -12.01
CA ASN A 52 -20.33 9.44 -12.14
C ASN A 52 -19.46 8.49 -12.98
N ARG A 53 -20.03 7.50 -13.66
CA ARG A 53 -19.28 6.48 -14.40
C ARG A 53 -18.27 7.05 -15.40
N ASP A 54 -18.64 8.14 -16.08
CA ASP A 54 -17.79 8.78 -17.11
C ASP A 54 -16.56 9.45 -16.46
N ASN A 55 -16.76 10.08 -15.30
CA ASN A 55 -15.68 10.67 -14.51
C ASN A 55 -14.80 9.61 -13.82
N MET A 56 -15.34 8.43 -13.52
CA MET A 56 -14.59 7.37 -12.85
C MET A 56 -13.39 6.88 -13.66
N LEU A 57 -13.55 6.72 -14.97
CA LEU A 57 -12.45 6.32 -15.86
C LEU A 57 -11.34 7.40 -15.91
N VAL A 58 -11.73 8.66 -16.03
CA VAL A 58 -10.79 9.78 -16.03
C VAL A 58 -10.03 9.86 -14.71
N ASN A 59 -10.75 9.73 -13.58
CA ASN A 59 -10.17 9.74 -12.24
C ASN A 59 -9.28 8.52 -12.01
N LEU A 60 -9.65 7.35 -12.51
CA LEU A 60 -8.84 6.13 -12.43
C LEU A 60 -7.51 6.30 -13.17
N VAL A 61 -7.55 6.78 -14.41
CA VAL A 61 -6.34 7.04 -15.22
C VAL A 61 -5.44 8.07 -14.52
N SER A 62 -6.03 9.15 -14.00
CA SER A 62 -5.30 10.15 -13.21
C SER A 62 -4.63 9.56 -11.98
N SER A 63 -5.36 8.74 -11.22
CA SER A 63 -4.84 8.06 -10.02
C SER A 63 -3.70 7.09 -10.35
N ILE A 64 -3.86 6.28 -11.39
CA ILE A 64 -2.82 5.37 -11.90
C ILE A 64 -1.60 6.17 -12.36
N GLY A 65 -1.82 7.29 -13.04
CA GLY A 65 -0.77 8.18 -13.52
C GLY A 65 0.05 8.86 -12.41
N MET A 66 -0.48 8.92 -11.18
CA MET A 66 0.28 9.32 -9.98
C MET A 66 0.89 8.13 -9.24
N MET A 67 0.16 7.04 -9.16
CA MET A 67 0.54 5.85 -8.41
C MET A 67 1.78 5.15 -9.00
N ILE A 68 1.79 4.93 -10.32
CA ILE A 68 2.89 4.20 -10.98
C ILE A 68 4.25 4.88 -10.78
N PRO A 69 4.43 6.18 -11.13
CA PRO A 69 5.71 6.84 -10.91
C PRO A 69 6.08 6.90 -9.42
N SER A 70 5.11 7.06 -8.52
CA SER A 70 5.36 7.07 -7.08
C SER A 70 5.91 5.73 -6.58
N ILE A 71 5.33 4.62 -7.01
CA ILE A 71 5.80 3.28 -6.64
C ILE A 71 7.20 3.03 -7.20
N ILE A 72 7.46 3.41 -8.46
CA ILE A 72 8.79 3.26 -9.07
C ILE A 72 9.84 4.05 -8.28
N ILE A 73 9.57 5.33 -7.98
CA ILE A 73 10.46 6.17 -7.18
C ILE A 73 10.71 5.54 -5.82
N SER A 74 9.64 5.13 -5.13
CA SER A 74 9.72 4.49 -3.81
C SER A 74 10.60 3.24 -3.84
N ILE A 75 10.37 2.34 -4.79
CA ILE A 75 11.12 1.10 -4.94
C ILE A 75 12.60 1.40 -5.21
N VAL A 76 12.90 2.25 -6.19
CA VAL A 76 14.30 2.57 -6.57
C VAL A 76 15.06 3.17 -5.39
N VAL A 77 14.47 4.15 -4.70
CA VAL A 77 15.11 4.81 -3.58
C VAL A 77 15.23 3.86 -2.37
N ALA A 78 14.17 3.11 -2.06
CA ALA A 78 14.19 2.17 -0.95
C ALA A 78 15.15 0.99 -1.16
N LEU A 79 15.24 0.45 -2.38
CA LEU A 79 16.22 -0.59 -2.71
C LEU A 79 17.65 -0.05 -2.61
N SER A 80 17.91 1.15 -3.13
CA SER A 80 19.25 1.75 -3.09
C SER A 80 19.72 1.98 -1.65
N ILE A 81 18.90 2.67 -0.85
CA ILE A 81 19.21 2.96 0.57
C ILE A 81 19.20 1.66 1.39
N GLY A 82 18.20 0.80 1.18
CA GLY A 82 18.06 -0.46 1.90
C GLY A 82 19.23 -1.41 1.67
N THR A 83 19.73 -1.47 0.43
CA THR A 83 20.94 -2.26 0.11
C THR A 83 22.16 -1.70 0.83
N LEU A 84 22.35 -0.39 0.80
CA LEU A 84 23.45 0.25 1.52
C LEU A 84 23.40 -0.06 3.03
N LEU A 85 22.24 0.08 3.64
CA LEU A 85 22.03 -0.17 5.07
C LEU A 85 22.12 -1.67 5.42
N GLY A 86 21.62 -2.54 4.54
CA GLY A 86 21.70 -4.00 4.70
C GLY A 86 23.15 -4.50 4.72
N LEU A 87 24.01 -3.95 3.86
CA LEU A 87 25.41 -4.31 3.75
C LEU A 87 26.30 -3.67 4.82
N HIS A 88 25.93 -2.50 5.38
CA HIS A 88 26.78 -1.74 6.30
C HIS A 88 26.16 -1.62 7.70
N ALA A 89 26.44 -2.58 8.57
CA ALA A 89 25.88 -2.64 9.94
C ALA A 89 26.10 -1.34 10.72
N LYS A 90 27.29 -0.75 10.68
CA LYS A 90 27.61 0.48 11.43
C LYS A 90 26.71 1.67 11.02
N ILE A 91 26.46 1.83 9.71
CA ILE A 91 25.60 2.91 9.18
C ILE A 91 24.16 2.63 9.55
N ARG A 92 23.72 1.39 9.37
CA ARG A 92 22.38 0.95 9.73
C ARG A 92 22.08 1.22 11.21
N ASP A 93 22.97 0.77 12.10
CA ASP A 93 22.74 0.86 13.54
C ASP A 93 22.74 2.33 14.02
N ALA A 94 23.55 3.18 13.42
CA ALA A 94 23.57 4.62 13.69
C ALA A 94 22.29 5.33 13.21
N LEU A 95 21.75 4.94 12.04
CA LEU A 95 20.57 5.57 11.45
C LEU A 95 19.25 4.94 11.90
N HIS A 96 19.28 3.74 12.46
CA HIS A 96 18.07 3.00 12.83
C HIS A 96 17.08 3.81 13.71
N PRO A 97 17.50 4.52 14.78
CA PRO A 97 16.56 5.29 15.60
C PRO A 97 15.84 6.39 14.81
N VAL A 98 16.57 7.04 13.89
CA VAL A 98 16.03 8.12 13.05
C VAL A 98 15.04 7.56 12.03
N ILE A 99 15.45 6.50 11.31
CA ILE A 99 14.62 5.81 10.32
C ILE A 99 13.33 5.32 10.98
N TYR A 100 13.44 4.69 12.14
CA TYR A 100 12.29 4.17 12.87
C TYR A 100 11.34 5.30 13.30
N ALA A 101 11.85 6.39 13.85
CA ALA A 101 11.03 7.54 14.26
C ALA A 101 10.20 8.12 13.11
N PHE A 102 10.80 8.27 11.92
CA PHE A 102 10.08 8.76 10.74
C PHE A 102 9.10 7.72 10.17
N SER A 103 9.45 6.44 10.18
CA SER A 103 8.61 5.38 9.61
C SER A 103 7.28 5.19 10.33
N VAL A 104 7.19 5.55 11.60
CA VAL A 104 5.96 5.43 12.41
C VAL A 104 4.96 6.55 12.09
N ILE A 105 5.39 7.64 11.44
CA ILE A 105 4.50 8.76 11.09
C ILE A 105 3.62 8.32 9.91
N PRO A 106 2.29 8.23 10.06
CA PRO A 106 1.40 7.93 8.95
C PRO A 106 1.48 9.03 7.88
N SER A 107 1.62 8.62 6.60
CA SER A 107 1.72 9.59 5.49
C SER A 107 0.55 10.57 5.42
N ILE A 108 -0.65 10.14 5.84
CA ILE A 108 -1.84 11.02 5.86
C ILE A 108 -1.68 12.23 6.79
N LEU A 109 -0.93 12.11 7.88
CA LEU A 109 -0.68 13.23 8.79
C LEU A 109 0.25 14.27 8.17
N LEU A 110 1.01 13.91 7.15
CA LEU A 110 1.86 14.84 6.41
C LEU A 110 1.11 15.61 5.32
N SER A 111 -0.17 15.26 5.03
CA SER A 111 -0.93 15.87 3.94
C SER A 111 -1.05 17.40 4.03
N PRO A 112 -1.32 18.05 5.19
CA PRO A 112 -1.37 19.50 5.24
C PRO A 112 -0.03 20.15 4.87
N PHE A 113 1.07 19.55 5.35
CA PHE A 113 2.43 20.05 5.06
C PHE A 113 2.81 19.82 3.59
N ALA A 114 2.50 18.63 3.05
CA ALA A 114 2.75 18.31 1.65
C ALA A 114 1.99 19.26 0.71
N LEU A 115 0.72 19.57 1.01
CA LEU A 115 -0.09 20.51 0.21
C LEU A 115 0.41 21.95 0.29
N LEU A 116 0.97 22.35 1.43
CA LEU A 116 1.50 23.69 1.62
C LEU A 116 2.86 23.90 0.94
N LEU A 117 3.72 22.88 0.98
CA LEU A 117 5.11 22.97 0.50
C LEU A 117 5.29 22.55 -0.96
N ALA A 118 4.44 21.68 -1.48
CA ALA A 118 4.56 21.22 -2.86
C ALA A 118 4.04 22.25 -3.86
N PRO A 119 4.67 22.39 -5.04
CA PRO A 119 4.27 23.34 -6.05
C PRO A 119 2.90 23.01 -6.68
N THR A 120 2.46 21.78 -6.62
CA THR A 120 1.18 21.31 -7.17
C THR A 120 0.57 20.22 -6.32
N PHE A 121 -0.77 20.09 -6.39
CA PHE A 121 -1.49 18.97 -5.76
C PHE A 121 -0.94 17.59 -6.19
N ARG A 122 -0.58 17.46 -7.47
CA ARG A 122 0.00 16.22 -8.01
C ARG A 122 1.35 15.89 -7.36
N ALA A 123 2.21 16.88 -7.15
CA ALA A 123 3.49 16.70 -6.50
C ALA A 123 3.32 16.30 -5.02
N ALA A 124 2.38 16.95 -4.30
CA ALA A 124 2.02 16.57 -2.94
C ALA A 124 1.53 15.11 -2.85
N SER A 125 0.65 14.71 -3.77
CA SER A 125 0.10 13.35 -3.82
C SER A 125 1.21 12.32 -4.08
N ILE A 126 2.09 12.57 -5.04
CA ILE A 126 3.24 11.71 -5.34
C ILE A 126 4.13 11.56 -4.10
N PHE A 127 4.48 12.67 -3.44
CA PHE A 127 5.26 12.64 -2.21
C PHE A 127 4.63 11.76 -1.13
N LEU A 128 3.33 11.91 -0.87
CA LEU A 128 2.61 11.13 0.15
C LEU A 128 2.57 9.64 -0.18
N ILE A 129 2.38 9.28 -1.45
CA ILE A 129 2.41 7.88 -1.89
C ILE A 129 3.82 7.29 -1.75
N VAL A 130 4.85 8.04 -2.18
CA VAL A 130 6.25 7.62 -2.03
C VAL A 130 6.58 7.41 -0.56
N TYR A 131 6.28 8.39 0.29
CA TYR A 131 6.54 8.30 1.73
C TYR A 131 5.85 7.09 2.37
N GLY A 132 4.59 6.85 2.05
CA GLY A 132 3.83 5.72 2.60
C GLY A 132 4.34 4.35 2.18
N SER A 133 4.83 4.20 0.95
CA SER A 133 5.32 2.94 0.42
C SER A 133 6.83 2.70 0.63
N PHE A 134 7.59 3.77 0.88
CA PHE A 134 9.04 3.73 1.03
C PHE A 134 9.49 2.88 2.22
N TRP A 135 8.92 3.09 3.40
CA TRP A 135 9.38 2.48 4.64
C TRP A 135 9.25 0.96 4.65
N SER A 136 8.13 0.43 4.19
CA SER A 136 7.92 -1.01 4.11
C SER A 136 8.92 -1.68 3.15
N THR A 137 9.16 -1.06 2.01
CA THR A 137 10.14 -1.54 1.03
C THR A 137 11.58 -1.43 1.57
N LEU A 138 11.90 -0.34 2.26
CA LEU A 138 13.21 -0.13 2.90
C LEU A 138 13.50 -1.24 3.93
N PHE A 139 12.59 -1.47 4.88
CA PHE A 139 12.77 -2.49 5.90
C PHE A 139 12.80 -3.91 5.31
N ALA A 140 11.96 -4.20 4.33
CA ALA A 140 11.99 -5.48 3.64
C ALA A 140 13.33 -5.72 2.95
N THR A 141 13.91 -4.69 2.31
CA THR A 141 15.21 -4.76 1.64
C THR A 141 16.34 -4.98 2.64
N ILE A 142 16.38 -4.20 3.72
CA ILE A 142 17.38 -4.36 4.79
C ILE A 142 17.32 -5.79 5.35
N THR A 143 16.13 -6.24 5.73
CA THR A 143 15.93 -7.56 6.32
C THR A 143 16.29 -8.66 5.31
N GLY A 144 15.87 -8.53 4.05
CA GLY A 144 16.19 -9.49 3.00
C GLY A 144 17.70 -9.69 2.83
N ILE A 145 18.47 -8.60 2.83
CA ILE A 145 19.93 -8.68 2.72
C ILE A 145 20.56 -9.31 3.98
N MET A 146 20.09 -8.94 5.16
CA MET A 146 20.62 -9.48 6.41
C MET A 146 20.33 -10.97 6.61
N THR A 147 19.27 -11.48 6.01
CA THR A 147 18.85 -12.89 6.13
C THR A 147 19.33 -13.77 5.00
N ILE A 148 20.18 -13.28 4.11
CA ILE A 148 20.80 -14.11 3.06
C ILE A 148 21.59 -15.25 3.71
N ASP A 149 21.23 -16.49 3.37
CA ASP A 149 21.92 -17.67 3.91
C ASP A 149 23.40 -17.66 3.45
N LYS A 150 24.29 -17.82 4.43
CA LYS A 150 25.74 -17.82 4.23
C LYS A 150 26.19 -18.80 3.15
N ARG A 151 25.48 -19.92 2.97
CA ARG A 151 25.74 -20.90 1.92
C ARG A 151 25.71 -20.29 0.51
N TYR A 152 24.83 -19.33 0.23
CA TYR A 152 24.81 -18.64 -1.07
C TYR A 152 26.03 -17.75 -1.25
N LEU A 153 26.46 -17.07 -0.18
CA LEU A 153 27.65 -16.23 -0.22
C LEU A 153 28.93 -17.07 -0.38
N ASP A 154 29.03 -18.18 0.32
CA ASP A 154 30.15 -19.11 0.23
C ASP A 154 30.22 -19.74 -1.17
N ASN A 155 29.09 -20.16 -1.76
CA ASN A 155 29.03 -20.66 -3.12
C ASN A 155 29.45 -19.59 -4.15
N ALA A 156 28.98 -18.36 -4.00
CA ALA A 156 29.36 -17.26 -4.89
C ALA A 156 30.87 -16.98 -4.81
N SER A 157 31.46 -17.04 -3.61
CA SER A 157 32.90 -16.87 -3.42
C SER A 157 33.74 -18.01 -4.05
N THR A 158 33.24 -19.26 -3.93
CA THR A 158 33.89 -20.44 -4.54
C THR A 158 33.85 -20.37 -6.07
N LEU A 159 32.81 -19.80 -6.65
CA LEU A 159 32.67 -19.56 -8.08
C LEU A 159 33.37 -18.29 -8.57
N GLU A 160 34.10 -17.62 -7.68
CA GLU A 160 34.81 -16.33 -7.95
C GLU A 160 33.91 -15.24 -8.56
N LEU A 161 32.60 -15.26 -8.23
CA LEU A 161 31.64 -14.28 -8.73
C LEU A 161 31.95 -12.91 -8.12
N LYS A 162 32.34 -11.97 -8.99
CA LYS A 162 32.64 -10.58 -8.60
C LYS A 162 31.78 -9.62 -9.42
N GLY A 163 31.00 -8.78 -8.75
CA GLY A 163 30.19 -7.75 -9.38
C GLY A 163 28.96 -8.28 -10.12
N PHE A 164 28.55 -7.57 -11.15
CA PHE A 164 27.45 -7.96 -12.05
C PHE A 164 27.95 -8.94 -13.14
N LYS A 165 28.11 -10.19 -12.77
CA LYS A 165 28.37 -11.26 -13.75
C LYS A 165 27.26 -12.30 -13.66
#